data_8371e4197eb4845a2066765aa881ea6a
#
_entry.id   8371e4197eb4845a2066765aa881ea6a
#
_cell.length_a   1.000
_cell.length_b   1.000
_cell.length_c   1.000
_cell.angle_alpha   90.00
_cell.angle_beta   90.00
_cell.angle_gamma   90.00
#
_symmetry.space_group_name_H-M   'P 1'
#
loop_
_entity.id
_entity.type
_entity.pdbx_description
1 polymer ?
#
loop_
_entity_poly.entity_id
_entity_poly.type
_entity_poly.pdbx_seq_one_letter_code
_entity_poly.pdbx_strand_id
1 'polypeptide(L)'
;MANYDIIIQAGQSNAEGCGYGPVTKEFVPSPNAFYLNSEKTVDVIEGLLKIEYADVPFEIVPAEERTINDMLYGDFSLTFAEEYEKAGLLKEGRKILMVRAAIGGTGFCVKQWGIGMQLYEKLLEMTEYALNLDGDNRIVAFLWHQGERDSVEEEAYKNYKALLSEQMSDFRARYGAEIPFIAADFVNDWKSKYFEQCERVVQITRDLTKEMGNAGFVETSDLKSNHQQNGEECTDDIHFCRESLHILGRRYFKAFQDIINK
;
A
#
# COMPACT_ATOMS: atom_id res chain seq x y z
N MET A 1 19.44 -18.18 -9.28
CA MET A 1 18.86 -16.83 -9.27
C MET A 1 17.36 -16.99 -9.09
N ALA A 2 16.71 -16.12 -8.33
CA ALA A 2 15.26 -16.22 -8.09
C ALA A 2 14.53 -15.41 -9.17
N ASN A 3 13.40 -15.94 -9.67
CA ASN A 3 12.45 -15.20 -10.48
C ASN A 3 11.42 -14.58 -9.54
N TYR A 4 11.12 -13.30 -9.67
CA TYR A 4 10.19 -12.62 -8.76
C TYR A 4 8.86 -12.31 -9.43
N ASP A 5 7.78 -12.59 -8.69
CA ASP A 5 6.47 -11.97 -8.85
C ASP A 5 6.46 -10.73 -7.96
N ILE A 6 6.48 -9.54 -8.59
CA ILE A 6 6.63 -8.26 -7.92
C ILE A 6 5.25 -7.69 -7.57
N ILE A 7 5.04 -7.36 -6.30
CA ILE A 7 3.86 -6.67 -5.79
C ILE A 7 4.26 -5.25 -5.41
N ILE A 8 3.65 -4.26 -6.06
CA ILE A 8 3.81 -2.85 -5.69
C ILE A 8 2.86 -2.53 -4.54
N GLN A 9 3.40 -1.97 -3.46
CA GLN A 9 2.64 -1.46 -2.32
C GLN A 9 2.97 0.02 -2.14
N ALA A 10 2.02 0.88 -2.45
CA ALA A 10 2.24 2.31 -2.48
C ALA A 10 1.13 3.07 -1.74
N GLY A 11 1.47 4.22 -1.17
CA GLY A 11 0.52 5.05 -0.44
C GLY A 11 1.10 5.75 0.78
N GLN A 12 0.32 5.81 1.86
CA GLN A 12 0.73 6.46 3.10
C GLN A 12 0.73 5.48 4.30
N SER A 13 0.45 5.93 5.51
CA SER A 13 0.64 5.16 6.75
C SER A 13 -0.05 3.79 6.79
N ASN A 14 -1.28 3.67 6.30
CA ASN A 14 -1.95 2.38 6.23
C ASN A 14 -1.28 1.44 5.20
N ALA A 15 -0.70 1.98 4.13
CA ALA A 15 0.14 1.23 3.20
C ALA A 15 1.56 0.97 3.75
N GLU A 16 2.03 1.76 4.69
CA GLU A 16 3.30 1.52 5.38
C GLU A 16 3.19 0.40 6.42
N GLY A 17 1.97 0.14 6.93
CA GLY A 17 1.69 -0.83 7.96
C GLY A 17 1.84 -0.26 9.38
N CYS A 18 0.87 0.56 9.81
CA CYS A 18 0.87 1.21 11.12
C CYS A 18 -0.08 0.55 12.14
N GLY A 19 -0.66 -0.59 11.80
CA GLY A 19 -1.60 -1.30 12.66
C GLY A 19 -0.93 -2.21 13.67
N TYR A 20 -1.29 -2.11 14.94
CA TYR A 20 -0.79 -2.95 16.01
C TYR A 20 -1.94 -3.57 16.84
N GLY A 21 -1.58 -4.41 17.79
CA GLY A 21 -2.52 -5.07 18.70
C GLY A 21 -2.70 -6.57 18.45
N PRO A 22 -3.63 -7.20 19.18
CA PRO A 22 -3.84 -8.65 19.09
C PRO A 22 -4.44 -9.05 17.75
N VAL A 23 -4.21 -10.30 17.39
CA VAL A 23 -4.79 -10.95 16.21
C VAL A 23 -5.44 -12.27 16.62
N THR A 24 -6.47 -12.69 15.90
CA THR A 24 -7.12 -13.98 16.11
C THR A 24 -6.21 -15.14 15.71
N LYS A 25 -5.40 -14.91 14.67
CA LYS A 25 -4.42 -15.89 14.18
C LYS A 25 -3.11 -15.19 13.90
N GLU A 26 -2.03 -15.65 14.53
CA GLU A 26 -0.71 -15.12 14.28
C GLU A 26 -0.31 -15.30 12.81
N PHE A 27 0.31 -14.27 12.28
CA PHE A 27 0.88 -14.31 10.93
C PHE A 27 2.16 -15.15 10.95
N VAL A 28 2.29 -16.01 9.97
CA VAL A 28 3.49 -16.82 9.76
C VAL A 28 4.11 -16.37 8.43
N PRO A 29 5.29 -15.75 8.45
CA PRO A 29 5.94 -15.30 7.23
C PRO A 29 6.16 -16.43 6.23
N SER A 30 5.87 -16.20 4.95
CA SER A 30 6.23 -17.13 3.89
C SER A 30 7.74 -17.06 3.62
N PRO A 31 8.45 -18.20 3.54
CA PRO A 31 9.86 -18.21 3.17
C PRO A 31 10.09 -17.77 1.70
N ASN A 32 9.02 -17.62 0.93
CA ASN A 32 9.06 -17.17 -0.47
C ASN A 32 8.76 -15.68 -0.64
N ALA A 33 8.43 -14.95 0.44
CA ALA A 33 8.08 -13.54 0.39
C ALA A 33 9.22 -12.66 0.93
N PHE A 34 9.51 -11.58 0.21
CA PHE A 34 10.59 -10.64 0.49
C PHE A 34 10.12 -9.21 0.31
N TYR A 35 10.75 -8.28 1.04
CA TYR A 35 10.66 -6.84 0.78
C TYR A 35 11.91 -6.35 0.04
N LEU A 36 11.71 -5.42 -0.88
CA LEU A 36 12.77 -4.55 -1.36
C LEU A 36 12.86 -3.36 -0.40
N ASN A 37 13.90 -3.33 0.41
CA ASN A 37 14.12 -2.29 1.40
C ASN A 37 14.90 -1.12 0.83
N SER A 38 14.47 0.10 1.18
CA SER A 38 15.13 1.36 0.85
C SER A 38 15.36 2.11 2.16
N GLU A 39 16.62 2.31 2.52
CA GLU A 39 16.97 3.03 3.73
C GLU A 39 16.61 4.50 3.61
N LYS A 40 15.89 5.02 4.61
CA LYS A 40 15.44 6.41 4.65
C LYS A 40 15.31 6.95 6.06
N THR A 41 15.41 8.26 6.18
CA THR A 41 14.99 9.02 7.35
C THR A 41 13.75 9.84 7.01
N VAL A 42 12.87 10.02 7.99
CA VAL A 42 11.66 10.85 7.85
C VAL A 42 11.60 11.77 9.05
N ASP A 43 11.77 13.05 8.83
CA ASP A 43 11.72 14.09 9.83
C ASP A 43 10.52 15.01 9.62
N VAL A 44 10.05 15.65 10.68
CA VAL A 44 9.04 16.71 10.59
C VAL A 44 9.72 18.05 10.86
N ILE A 45 9.85 18.88 9.84
CA ILE A 45 10.46 20.22 9.94
C ILE A 45 9.39 21.24 9.58
N GLU A 46 9.08 22.14 10.51
CA GLU A 46 8.05 23.19 10.34
C GLU A 46 6.68 22.64 9.91
N GLY A 47 6.32 21.44 10.39
CA GLY A 47 5.06 20.77 10.04
C GLY A 47 5.05 20.07 8.69
N LEU A 48 6.17 20.07 7.96
CA LEU A 48 6.33 19.37 6.69
C LEU A 48 7.20 18.12 6.87
N LEU A 49 6.85 17.05 6.16
CA LEU A 49 7.67 15.86 6.11
C LEU A 49 8.89 16.09 5.21
N LYS A 50 10.08 15.91 5.78
CA LYS A 50 11.33 15.83 5.05
C LYS A 50 11.74 14.37 4.96
N ILE A 51 11.81 13.85 3.75
CA ILE A 51 12.18 12.47 3.45
C ILE A 51 13.54 12.49 2.80
N GLU A 52 14.50 11.79 3.39
CA GLU A 52 15.84 11.62 2.82
C GLU A 52 16.12 10.14 2.65
N TYR A 53 16.41 9.73 1.42
CA TYR A 53 16.84 8.37 1.12
C TYR A 53 18.36 8.29 1.20
N ALA A 54 18.85 7.25 1.84
CA ALA A 54 20.29 6.98 1.88
C ALA A 54 20.78 6.58 0.48
N ASP A 55 21.98 7.03 0.13
CA ASP A 55 22.68 6.63 -1.10
C ASP A 55 23.40 5.28 -0.87
N VAL A 56 22.58 4.24 -0.65
CA VAL A 56 23.04 2.86 -0.45
C VAL A 56 22.23 1.93 -1.35
N PRO A 57 22.80 0.78 -1.74
CA PRO A 57 22.08 -0.21 -2.54
C PRO A 57 20.79 -0.67 -1.85
N PHE A 58 19.76 -0.96 -2.64
CA PHE A 58 18.56 -1.62 -2.13
C PHE A 58 18.91 -3.01 -1.60
N GLU A 59 18.22 -3.40 -0.53
CA GLU A 59 18.40 -4.69 0.11
C GLU A 59 17.12 -5.54 -0.01
N ILE A 60 17.29 -6.83 -0.33
CA ILE A 60 16.18 -7.79 -0.32
C ILE A 60 16.21 -8.52 1.01
N VAL A 61 15.17 -8.30 1.81
CA VAL A 61 15.04 -8.88 3.16
C VAL A 61 13.79 -9.77 3.24
N PRO A 62 13.75 -10.79 4.13
CA PRO A 62 12.54 -11.55 4.38
C PRO A 62 11.36 -10.63 4.72
N ALA A 63 10.18 -10.98 4.23
CA ALA A 63 8.98 -10.20 4.47
C ALA A 63 8.32 -10.62 5.78
N GLU A 64 8.45 -9.78 6.79
CA GLU A 64 7.96 -10.00 8.14
C GLU A 64 7.19 -8.78 8.66
N GLU A 65 6.36 -8.98 9.67
CA GLU A 65 5.78 -7.89 10.43
C GLU A 65 6.88 -7.14 11.19
N ARG A 66 6.78 -5.81 11.21
CA ARG A 66 7.75 -4.98 11.92
C ARG A 66 7.55 -5.05 13.42
N THR A 67 8.63 -5.10 14.17
CA THR A 67 8.61 -4.93 15.63
C THR A 67 9.07 -3.53 15.99
N ILE A 68 8.21 -2.76 16.67
CA ILE A 68 8.52 -1.41 17.15
C ILE A 68 8.14 -1.35 18.64
N ASN A 69 9.08 -1.06 19.51
CA ASN A 69 8.88 -1.02 20.97
C ASN A 69 8.20 -2.31 21.50
N ASP A 70 8.69 -3.46 21.10
CA ASP A 70 8.19 -4.80 21.46
C ASP A 70 6.74 -5.11 20.97
N MET A 71 6.16 -4.28 20.12
CA MET A 71 4.87 -4.51 19.50
C MET A 71 5.02 -4.91 18.03
N LEU A 72 4.24 -5.90 17.60
CA LEU A 72 4.14 -6.29 16.18
C LEU A 72 3.16 -5.38 15.44
N TYR A 73 3.61 -4.92 14.28
CA TYR A 73 2.84 -4.09 13.35
C TYR A 73 2.50 -4.88 12.09
N GLY A 74 1.21 -5.02 11.82
CA GLY A 74 0.71 -5.68 10.63
C GLY A 74 0.95 -4.89 9.35
N ASP A 75 0.91 -5.62 8.25
CA ASP A 75 1.02 -5.09 6.90
C ASP A 75 0.11 -5.89 5.97
N PHE A 76 -0.74 -5.22 5.22
CA PHE A 76 -1.72 -5.89 4.37
C PHE A 76 -1.08 -6.62 3.16
N SER A 77 0.09 -6.21 2.71
CA SER A 77 0.78 -6.90 1.62
C SER A 77 1.26 -8.29 2.01
N LEU A 78 1.55 -8.53 3.28
CA LEU A 78 1.95 -9.84 3.79
C LEU A 78 0.85 -10.88 3.61
N THR A 79 -0.37 -10.54 4.00
CA THR A 79 -1.51 -11.45 3.84
C THR A 79 -2.02 -11.51 2.41
N PHE A 80 -1.83 -10.47 1.61
CA PHE A 80 -2.01 -10.56 0.15
C PHE A 80 -1.05 -11.60 -0.45
N ALA A 81 0.24 -11.53 -0.10
CA ALA A 81 1.26 -12.47 -0.57
C ALA A 81 0.97 -13.91 -0.12
N GLU A 82 0.53 -14.09 1.14
CA GLU A 82 0.09 -15.39 1.67
C GLU A 82 -1.05 -16.00 0.82
N GLU A 83 -2.06 -15.21 0.51
CA GLU A 83 -3.20 -15.67 -0.29
C GLU A 83 -2.81 -15.91 -1.77
N TYR A 84 -1.89 -15.11 -2.33
CA TYR A 84 -1.35 -15.30 -3.67
C TYR A 84 -0.64 -16.66 -3.80
N GLU A 85 0.16 -17.03 -2.81
CA GLU A 85 0.83 -18.32 -2.74
C GLU A 85 -0.16 -19.47 -2.55
N LYS A 86 -1.10 -19.36 -1.60
CA LYS A 86 -2.14 -20.37 -1.33
C LYS A 86 -3.04 -20.66 -2.55
N ALA A 87 -3.30 -19.64 -3.36
CA ALA A 87 -4.07 -19.79 -4.59
C ALA A 87 -3.29 -20.48 -5.73
N GLY A 88 -2.02 -20.87 -5.50
CA GLY A 88 -1.18 -21.52 -6.49
C GLY A 88 -0.75 -20.60 -7.65
N LEU A 89 -0.83 -19.28 -7.46
CA LEU A 89 -0.41 -18.30 -8.46
C LEU A 89 1.10 -18.13 -8.48
N LEU A 90 1.77 -18.28 -7.33
CA LEU A 90 3.22 -18.36 -7.24
C LEU A 90 3.69 -19.70 -7.82
N LYS A 91 4.29 -19.67 -9.00
CA LYS A 91 4.78 -20.86 -9.68
C LYS A 91 6.07 -21.39 -9.03
N GLU A 92 6.33 -22.67 -9.21
CA GLU A 92 7.55 -23.32 -8.70
C GLU A 92 8.82 -22.57 -9.16
N GLY A 93 9.75 -22.37 -8.24
CA GLY A 93 11.01 -21.65 -8.47
C GLY A 93 10.89 -20.13 -8.47
N ARG A 94 9.69 -19.56 -8.29
CA ARG A 94 9.47 -18.12 -8.16
C ARG A 94 9.37 -17.70 -6.69
N LYS A 95 9.62 -16.43 -6.43
CA LYS A 95 9.47 -15.78 -5.14
C LYS A 95 8.62 -14.53 -5.28
N ILE A 96 8.09 -14.03 -4.18
CA ILE A 96 7.36 -12.77 -4.13
C ILE A 96 8.32 -11.68 -3.67
N LEU A 97 8.37 -10.56 -4.38
CA LEU A 97 9.11 -9.37 -3.98
C LEU A 97 8.15 -8.19 -3.84
N MET A 98 7.95 -7.71 -2.63
CA MET A 98 7.13 -6.54 -2.37
C MET A 98 7.99 -5.27 -2.45
N VAL A 99 7.65 -4.38 -3.39
CA VAL A 99 8.23 -3.05 -3.54
C VAL A 99 7.33 -2.09 -2.76
N ARG A 100 7.75 -1.72 -1.54
CA ARG A 100 6.97 -0.86 -0.66
C ARG A 100 7.47 0.58 -0.71
N ALA A 101 6.76 1.44 -1.42
CA ALA A 101 6.94 2.88 -1.43
C ALA A 101 5.75 3.53 -0.71
N ALA A 102 5.79 3.57 0.62
CA ALA A 102 4.74 4.11 1.47
C ALA A 102 5.36 4.85 2.66
N ILE A 103 4.85 6.05 2.94
CA ILE A 103 5.30 6.89 4.07
C ILE A 103 4.08 7.60 4.65
N GLY A 104 3.91 7.53 5.96
CA GLY A 104 2.79 8.15 6.68
C GLY A 104 2.69 9.65 6.45
N GLY A 105 1.46 10.19 6.38
CA GLY A 105 1.19 11.61 6.24
C GLY A 105 1.47 12.22 4.87
N THR A 106 1.80 11.41 3.86
CA THR A 106 2.12 11.87 2.49
C THR A 106 0.88 11.96 1.61
N GLY A 107 0.96 12.80 0.58
CA GLY A 107 -0.17 13.01 -0.34
C GLY A 107 0.22 13.78 -1.60
N PHE A 108 -0.73 13.89 -2.52
CA PHE A 108 -0.60 14.75 -3.69
C PHE A 108 -0.63 16.24 -3.32
N CYS A 109 -1.47 16.61 -2.34
CA CYS A 109 -1.61 18.00 -1.87
C CYS A 109 -0.31 18.59 -1.32
N VAL A 110 0.56 17.77 -0.77
CA VAL A 110 1.87 18.14 -0.23
C VAL A 110 3.01 17.83 -1.21
N LYS A 111 2.68 17.55 -2.48
CA LYS A 111 3.63 17.36 -3.59
C LYS A 111 4.68 16.26 -3.34
N GLN A 112 4.24 15.16 -2.73
CA GLN A 112 5.12 14.00 -2.50
C GLN A 112 4.77 12.84 -3.44
N TRP A 113 3.50 12.74 -3.86
CA TRP A 113 3.01 11.83 -4.89
C TRP A 113 2.71 12.58 -6.20
N GLY A 114 2.70 11.86 -7.31
CA GLY A 114 2.50 12.36 -8.66
C GLY A 114 3.77 12.31 -9.50
N ILE A 115 3.61 12.45 -10.81
CA ILE A 115 4.73 12.42 -11.79
C ILE A 115 5.75 13.52 -11.45
N GLY A 116 7.04 13.15 -11.37
CA GLY A 116 8.13 14.04 -11.00
C GLY A 116 8.23 14.34 -9.50
N MET A 117 7.37 13.75 -8.66
CA MET A 117 7.40 13.92 -7.21
C MET A 117 8.20 12.81 -6.53
N GLN A 118 8.82 13.14 -5.41
CA GLN A 118 9.85 12.32 -4.77
C GLN A 118 9.44 10.86 -4.53
N LEU A 119 8.23 10.60 -4.03
CA LEU A 119 7.80 9.23 -3.71
C LEU A 119 7.49 8.43 -4.96
N TYR A 120 6.92 9.06 -5.98
CA TYR A 120 6.67 8.38 -7.24
C TYR A 120 7.97 8.06 -7.97
N GLU A 121 8.92 9.00 -8.02
CA GLU A 121 10.24 8.75 -8.61
C GLU A 121 10.99 7.63 -7.86
N LYS A 122 10.92 7.62 -6.52
CA LYS A 122 11.52 6.53 -5.73
C LYS A 122 10.82 5.19 -5.99
N LEU A 123 9.49 5.17 -6.16
CA LEU A 123 8.74 3.98 -6.54
C LEU A 123 9.22 3.45 -7.91
N LEU A 124 9.40 4.34 -8.89
CA LEU A 124 9.90 3.96 -10.21
C LEU A 124 11.32 3.38 -10.11
N GLU A 125 12.23 4.03 -9.38
CA GLU A 125 13.60 3.56 -9.15
C GLU A 125 13.62 2.15 -8.52
N MET A 126 12.83 1.93 -7.46
CA MET A 126 12.72 0.63 -6.80
C MET A 126 12.12 -0.44 -7.74
N THR A 127 11.14 -0.07 -8.54
CA THR A 127 10.49 -0.96 -9.52
C THR A 127 11.47 -1.37 -10.61
N GLU A 128 12.20 -0.41 -11.18
CA GLU A 128 13.24 -0.68 -12.18
C GLU A 128 14.33 -1.60 -11.60
N TYR A 129 14.79 -1.34 -10.38
CA TYR A 129 15.77 -2.21 -9.73
C TYR A 129 15.24 -3.64 -9.60
N ALA A 130 14.00 -3.81 -9.12
CA ALA A 130 13.38 -5.12 -8.93
C ALA A 130 13.21 -5.88 -10.26
N LEU A 131 12.82 -5.17 -11.33
CA LEU A 131 12.68 -5.76 -12.66
C LEU A 131 14.04 -6.16 -13.28
N ASN A 132 15.10 -5.40 -13.00
CA ASN A 132 16.45 -5.64 -13.53
C ASN A 132 17.29 -6.63 -12.69
N LEU A 133 16.76 -7.18 -11.60
CA LEU A 133 17.39 -8.32 -10.92
C LEU A 133 17.52 -9.49 -11.90
N ASP A 134 18.57 -10.30 -11.71
CA ASP A 134 18.75 -11.51 -12.52
C ASP A 134 17.51 -12.43 -12.43
N GLY A 135 16.99 -12.82 -13.57
CA GLY A 135 15.84 -13.72 -13.68
C GLY A 135 14.71 -13.16 -14.54
N ASP A 136 13.59 -13.91 -14.58
CA ASP A 136 12.35 -13.51 -15.23
C ASP A 136 11.43 -12.85 -14.19
N ASN A 137 11.60 -11.54 -13.99
CA ASN A 137 10.85 -10.75 -13.02
C ASN A 137 9.65 -10.06 -13.68
N ARG A 138 8.53 -9.99 -12.97
CA ARG A 138 7.30 -9.38 -13.51
C ARG A 138 6.47 -8.73 -12.41
N ILE A 139 5.83 -7.63 -12.71
CA ILE A 139 4.86 -6.99 -11.81
C ILE A 139 3.52 -7.73 -11.95
N VAL A 140 2.96 -8.15 -10.81
CA VAL A 140 1.70 -8.91 -10.77
C VAL A 140 0.53 -8.09 -10.22
N ALA A 141 0.79 -7.10 -9.36
CA ALA A 141 -0.25 -6.24 -8.79
C ALA A 141 0.32 -4.90 -8.33
N PHE A 142 -0.53 -3.86 -8.35
CA PHE A 142 -0.29 -2.56 -7.74
C PHE A 142 -1.35 -2.31 -6.67
N LEU A 143 -0.93 -2.27 -5.40
CA LEU A 143 -1.76 -2.05 -4.23
C LEU A 143 -1.60 -0.61 -3.74
N TRP A 144 -2.68 0.17 -3.79
CA TRP A 144 -2.72 1.56 -3.42
C TRP A 144 -3.56 1.80 -2.17
N HIS A 145 -2.98 2.44 -1.15
CA HIS A 145 -3.72 2.90 0.02
C HIS A 145 -3.25 4.29 0.44
N GLN A 146 -3.95 5.31 -0.06
CA GLN A 146 -3.63 6.72 0.19
C GLN A 146 -4.86 7.58 -0.10
N GLY A 147 -4.93 8.75 0.50
CA GLY A 147 -5.97 9.74 0.26
C GLY A 147 -6.41 10.42 1.55
N GLU A 148 -6.09 9.87 2.71
CA GLU A 148 -6.44 10.45 4.01
C GLU A 148 -5.83 11.86 4.16
N ARG A 149 -4.56 12.06 3.75
CA ARG A 149 -3.93 13.37 3.76
C ARG A 149 -4.62 14.36 2.82
N ASP A 150 -4.96 13.91 1.62
CA ASP A 150 -5.62 14.74 0.61
C ASP A 150 -7.08 15.05 0.97
N SER A 151 -7.73 14.22 1.77
CA SER A 151 -9.13 14.43 2.16
C SER A 151 -9.31 15.56 3.18
N VAL A 152 -8.34 15.79 4.06
CA VAL A 152 -8.41 16.83 5.11
C VAL A 152 -7.87 18.19 4.68
N GLU A 153 -7.21 18.29 3.54
CA GLU A 153 -6.76 19.54 2.97
C GLU A 153 -7.87 20.19 2.13
N GLU A 154 -8.17 21.47 2.40
CA GLU A 154 -9.18 22.19 1.65
C GLU A 154 -8.85 22.21 0.15
N GLU A 155 -9.83 21.84 -0.70
CA GLU A 155 -9.69 21.83 -2.16
C GLU A 155 -8.76 20.77 -2.76
N ALA A 156 -7.97 20.01 -1.95
CA ALA A 156 -7.01 19.02 -2.46
C ALA A 156 -7.70 17.92 -3.27
N TYR A 157 -8.88 17.48 -2.83
CA TYR A 157 -9.65 16.46 -3.53
C TYR A 157 -9.99 16.80 -4.99
N LYS A 158 -10.05 18.09 -5.36
CA LYS A 158 -10.38 18.53 -6.73
C LYS A 158 -9.39 18.02 -7.77
N ASN A 159 -8.12 17.89 -7.41
CA ASN A 159 -7.08 17.42 -8.31
C ASN A 159 -6.75 15.94 -8.11
N TYR A 160 -7.26 15.31 -7.05
CA TYR A 160 -6.91 13.94 -6.67
C TYR A 160 -7.17 12.94 -7.79
N LYS A 161 -8.35 13.00 -8.43
CA LYS A 161 -8.71 12.11 -9.55
C LYS A 161 -7.71 12.23 -10.71
N ALA A 162 -7.40 13.46 -11.12
CA ALA A 162 -6.50 13.69 -12.24
C ALA A 162 -5.10 13.17 -11.93
N LEU A 163 -4.55 13.54 -10.76
CA LEU A 163 -3.20 13.17 -10.35
C LEU A 163 -3.02 11.66 -10.19
N LEU A 164 -3.98 10.97 -9.56
CA LEU A 164 -3.92 9.50 -9.42
C LEU A 164 -4.10 8.81 -10.77
N SER A 165 -4.99 9.32 -11.63
CA SER A 165 -5.19 8.79 -12.98
C SER A 165 -3.93 8.95 -13.85
N GLU A 166 -3.29 10.11 -13.82
CA GLU A 166 -2.05 10.38 -14.54
C GLU A 166 -0.91 9.48 -14.04
N GLN A 167 -0.74 9.37 -12.73
CA GLN A 167 0.28 8.51 -12.11
C GLN A 167 0.10 7.04 -12.53
N MET A 168 -1.13 6.52 -12.50
CA MET A 168 -1.38 5.13 -12.89
C MET A 168 -1.27 4.91 -14.39
N SER A 169 -1.63 5.89 -15.20
CA SER A 169 -1.46 5.84 -16.65
C SER A 169 0.02 5.80 -17.03
N ASP A 170 0.85 6.63 -16.39
CA ASP A 170 2.31 6.63 -16.58
C ASP A 170 2.92 5.29 -16.13
N PHE A 171 2.54 4.78 -14.96
CA PHE A 171 3.03 3.50 -14.44
C PHE A 171 2.69 2.35 -15.41
N ARG A 172 1.45 2.27 -15.86
CA ARG A 172 1.02 1.23 -16.81
C ARG A 172 1.63 1.39 -18.21
N ALA A 173 1.88 2.61 -18.65
CA ALA A 173 2.57 2.86 -19.92
C ALA A 173 4.02 2.36 -19.90
N ARG A 174 4.69 2.42 -18.75
CA ARG A 174 6.07 1.94 -18.56
C ARG A 174 6.17 0.43 -18.43
N TYR A 175 5.27 -0.17 -17.63
CA TYR A 175 5.48 -1.53 -17.14
C TYR A 175 4.44 -2.54 -17.62
N GLY A 176 3.32 -2.10 -18.15
CA GLY A 176 2.28 -2.97 -18.70
C GLY A 176 0.87 -2.47 -18.43
N ALA A 177 0.09 -2.32 -19.49
CA ALA A 177 -1.28 -1.80 -19.45
C ALA A 177 -2.24 -2.66 -18.59
N GLU A 178 -1.96 -3.97 -18.50
CA GLU A 178 -2.82 -4.95 -17.83
C GLU A 178 -2.52 -5.13 -16.34
N ILE A 179 -1.55 -4.39 -15.76
CA ILE A 179 -1.23 -4.52 -14.34
C ILE A 179 -2.47 -4.21 -13.49
N PRO A 180 -2.93 -5.18 -12.67
CA PRO A 180 -4.06 -4.97 -11.77
C PRO A 180 -3.78 -3.85 -10.76
N PHE A 181 -4.68 -2.88 -10.66
CA PHE A 181 -4.65 -1.81 -9.69
C PHE A 181 -5.76 -2.00 -8.66
N ILE A 182 -5.40 -2.09 -7.38
CA ILE A 182 -6.38 -2.27 -6.31
C ILE A 182 -6.21 -1.14 -5.28
N ALA A 183 -7.30 -0.45 -4.98
CA ALA A 183 -7.37 0.57 -3.94
C ALA A 183 -8.42 0.20 -2.89
N ALA A 184 -8.41 0.90 -1.75
CA ALA A 184 -9.36 0.64 -0.68
C ALA A 184 -9.92 1.92 -0.05
N ASP A 185 -11.03 1.74 0.67
CA ASP A 185 -11.64 2.73 1.55
C ASP A 185 -10.76 2.95 2.81
N PHE A 186 -10.98 4.05 3.51
CA PHE A 186 -10.27 4.43 4.74
C PHE A 186 -10.84 3.72 5.98
N VAL A 187 -10.15 3.90 7.11
CA VAL A 187 -10.64 3.44 8.42
C VAL A 187 -11.94 4.13 8.77
N ASN A 188 -12.99 3.35 9.02
CA ASN A 188 -14.32 3.89 9.26
C ASN A 188 -14.41 4.73 10.55
N ASP A 189 -13.63 4.41 11.58
CA ASP A 189 -13.56 5.15 12.83
C ASP A 189 -13.16 6.63 12.58
N TRP A 190 -12.07 6.83 11.85
CA TRP A 190 -11.61 8.16 11.45
C TRP A 190 -12.52 8.81 10.39
N LYS A 191 -12.91 8.04 9.36
CA LYS A 191 -13.78 8.54 8.27
C LYS A 191 -15.09 9.10 8.81
N SER A 192 -15.68 8.51 9.86
CA SER A 192 -16.93 8.98 10.44
C SER A 192 -16.83 10.38 11.05
N LYS A 193 -15.65 10.79 11.52
CA LYS A 193 -15.40 12.13 12.10
C LYS A 193 -15.25 13.21 11.04
N TYR A 194 -14.80 12.83 9.83
CA TYR A 194 -14.52 13.70 8.69
C TYR A 194 -15.27 13.22 7.45
N PHE A 195 -16.52 12.80 7.62
CA PHE A 195 -17.26 12.04 6.62
C PHE A 195 -17.30 12.70 5.24
N GLU A 196 -17.68 13.98 5.17
CA GLU A 196 -17.83 14.67 3.88
C GLU A 196 -16.50 14.78 3.12
N GLN A 197 -15.42 15.08 3.84
CA GLN A 197 -14.09 15.23 3.26
C GLN A 197 -13.54 13.89 2.77
N CYS A 198 -13.62 12.87 3.63
CA CYS A 198 -13.14 11.55 3.33
C CYS A 198 -13.93 10.89 2.20
N GLU A 199 -15.26 10.95 2.26
CA GLU A 199 -16.12 10.31 1.26
C GLU A 199 -15.92 10.88 -0.14
N ARG A 200 -15.55 12.16 -0.29
CA ARG A 200 -15.19 12.74 -1.59
C ARG A 200 -14.00 12.02 -2.23
N VAL A 201 -12.91 11.82 -1.49
CA VAL A 201 -11.71 11.14 -1.99
C VAL A 201 -11.95 9.65 -2.20
N VAL A 202 -12.64 9.02 -1.26
CA VAL A 202 -13.01 7.61 -1.34
C VAL A 202 -13.88 7.34 -2.58
N GLN A 203 -14.91 8.18 -2.81
CA GLN A 203 -15.79 8.03 -3.97
C GLN A 203 -15.05 8.28 -5.29
N ILE A 204 -14.14 9.26 -5.33
CA ILE A 204 -13.27 9.50 -6.49
C ILE A 204 -12.43 8.25 -6.79
N THR A 205 -11.82 7.65 -5.77
CA THR A 205 -10.99 6.45 -5.92
C THR A 205 -11.83 5.26 -6.38
N ARG A 206 -13.01 5.06 -5.78
CA ARG A 206 -13.95 4.00 -6.16
C ARG A 206 -14.42 4.12 -7.61
N ASP A 207 -14.72 5.33 -8.08
CA ASP A 207 -15.16 5.56 -9.44
C ASP A 207 -14.00 5.43 -10.44
N LEU A 208 -12.81 5.91 -10.06
CA LEU A 208 -11.61 5.75 -10.88
C LEU A 208 -11.27 4.27 -11.12
N THR A 209 -11.41 3.40 -10.10
CA THR A 209 -11.18 1.96 -10.29
C THR A 209 -12.18 1.31 -11.24
N LYS A 210 -13.41 1.82 -11.34
CA LYS A 210 -14.41 1.34 -12.33
C LYS A 210 -14.06 1.81 -13.76
N GLU A 211 -13.57 3.05 -13.89
CA GLU A 211 -13.24 3.67 -15.17
C GLU A 211 -11.94 3.12 -15.78
N MET A 212 -10.98 2.77 -14.94
CA MET A 212 -9.59 2.47 -15.33
C MET A 212 -9.43 1.11 -16.04
N GLY A 213 -10.36 0.17 -15.87
CA GLY A 213 -10.17 -1.23 -16.30
C GLY A 213 -9.05 -1.93 -15.50
N ASN A 214 -9.09 -3.26 -15.43
CA ASN A 214 -8.15 -4.08 -14.61
C ASN A 214 -7.88 -3.46 -13.23
N ALA A 215 -8.93 -2.98 -12.59
CA ALA A 215 -8.86 -2.33 -11.29
C ALA A 215 -9.98 -2.79 -10.37
N GLY A 216 -9.76 -2.67 -9.06
CA GLY A 216 -10.68 -3.09 -8.02
C GLY A 216 -10.66 -2.15 -6.82
N PHE A 217 -11.77 -2.11 -6.09
CA PHE A 217 -11.92 -1.33 -4.89
C PHE A 217 -12.33 -2.22 -3.71
N VAL A 218 -11.74 -1.99 -2.55
CA VAL A 218 -11.98 -2.77 -1.33
C VAL A 218 -12.73 -1.92 -0.30
N GLU A 219 -13.87 -2.42 0.15
CA GLU A 219 -14.65 -1.81 1.24
C GLU A 219 -14.08 -2.22 2.61
N THR A 220 -14.10 -1.28 3.57
CA THR A 220 -13.46 -1.44 4.88
C THR A 220 -14.34 -1.07 6.06
N SER A 221 -15.64 -0.83 5.86
CA SER A 221 -16.55 -0.27 6.86
C SER A 221 -16.67 -1.07 8.16
N ASP A 222 -16.34 -2.36 8.14
CA ASP A 222 -16.36 -3.27 9.29
C ASP A 222 -14.96 -3.50 9.90
N LEU A 223 -13.91 -2.91 9.33
CA LEU A 223 -12.55 -3.02 9.84
C LEU A 223 -12.30 -2.00 10.94
N LYS A 224 -11.60 -2.46 11.99
CA LYS A 224 -11.34 -1.67 13.19
C LYS A 224 -10.07 -0.83 13.06
N SER A 225 -10.09 0.34 13.72
CA SER A 225 -8.90 1.14 13.98
C SER A 225 -8.04 0.58 15.12
N ASN A 226 -6.85 1.12 15.29
CA ASN A 226 -6.03 0.89 16.49
C ASN A 226 -6.78 1.30 17.77
N HIS A 227 -7.50 2.45 17.74
CA HIS A 227 -8.34 2.89 18.85
C HIS A 227 -9.41 1.85 19.22
N GLN A 228 -10.20 1.39 18.24
CA GLN A 228 -11.26 0.42 18.47
C GLN A 228 -10.76 -0.95 18.94
N GLN A 229 -9.54 -1.31 18.62
CA GLN A 229 -8.93 -2.59 19.00
C GLN A 229 -8.26 -2.53 20.38
N ASN A 230 -7.60 -1.44 20.71
CA ASN A 230 -6.75 -1.32 21.90
C ASN A 230 -7.39 -0.53 23.04
N GLY A 231 -8.61 -0.01 22.85
CA GLY A 231 -9.42 0.65 23.88
C GLY A 231 -9.16 2.15 24.04
N GLU A 232 -9.79 2.75 25.06
CA GLU A 232 -9.94 4.20 25.24
C GLU A 232 -8.60 4.96 25.42
N GLU A 233 -7.55 4.30 25.88
CA GLU A 233 -6.23 4.93 26.05
C GLU A 233 -5.51 5.12 24.69
N CYS A 234 -5.90 4.37 23.67
CA CYS A 234 -5.39 4.52 22.32
C CYS A 234 -6.22 5.56 21.55
N THR A 235 -5.61 6.65 21.12
CA THR A 235 -6.27 7.73 20.36
C THR A 235 -6.11 7.61 18.85
N ASP A 236 -5.50 6.53 18.37
CA ASP A 236 -5.19 6.31 16.95
C ASP A 236 -6.40 5.70 16.23
N ASP A 237 -7.25 6.57 15.71
CA ASP A 237 -8.47 6.22 14.98
C ASP A 237 -8.31 6.18 13.45
N ILE A 238 -7.17 6.68 12.93
CA ILE A 238 -6.89 6.77 11.49
C ILE A 238 -6.22 5.51 10.93
N HIS A 239 -5.53 4.73 11.76
CA HIS A 239 -4.85 3.53 11.29
C HIS A 239 -5.67 2.28 11.59
N PHE A 240 -5.72 1.38 10.62
CA PHE A 240 -6.25 0.03 10.84
C PHE A 240 -5.43 -0.67 11.93
N CYS A 241 -6.09 -1.43 12.81
CA CYS A 241 -5.36 -2.31 13.72
C CYS A 241 -4.72 -3.49 12.97
N ARG A 242 -3.82 -4.22 13.65
CA ARG A 242 -3.07 -5.34 13.07
C ARG A 242 -3.99 -6.40 12.46
N GLU A 243 -5.04 -6.83 13.18
CA GLU A 243 -6.05 -7.78 12.66
C GLU A 243 -6.74 -7.25 11.41
N SER A 244 -7.11 -5.97 11.40
CA SER A 244 -7.76 -5.34 10.26
C SER A 244 -6.85 -5.25 9.04
N LEU A 245 -5.54 -5.01 9.22
CA LEU A 245 -4.57 -5.05 8.11
C LEU A 245 -4.44 -6.46 7.54
N HIS A 246 -4.49 -7.50 8.36
CA HIS A 246 -4.52 -8.87 7.87
C HIS A 246 -5.78 -9.19 7.05
N ILE A 247 -6.94 -8.71 7.50
CA ILE A 247 -8.20 -8.88 6.75
C ILE A 247 -8.16 -8.06 5.46
N LEU A 248 -7.64 -6.85 5.53
CA LEU A 248 -7.50 -5.93 4.40
C LEU A 248 -6.68 -6.57 3.26
N GLY A 249 -5.53 -7.18 3.58
CA GLY A 249 -4.70 -7.84 2.57
C GLY A 249 -5.41 -9.00 1.87
N ARG A 250 -6.19 -9.81 2.61
CA ARG A 250 -7.03 -10.86 2.01
C ARG A 250 -8.11 -10.28 1.09
N ARG A 251 -8.68 -9.11 1.43
CA ARG A 251 -9.65 -8.42 0.58
C ARG A 251 -9.01 -7.82 -0.67
N TYR A 252 -7.81 -7.26 -0.56
CA TYR A 252 -7.02 -6.84 -1.71
C TYR A 252 -6.76 -8.02 -2.64
N PHE A 253 -6.39 -9.18 -2.09
CA PHE A 253 -6.20 -10.39 -2.88
C PHE A 253 -7.50 -10.86 -3.54
N LYS A 254 -8.63 -10.83 -2.84
CA LYS A 254 -9.93 -11.17 -3.44
C LYS A 254 -10.28 -10.24 -4.61
N ALA A 255 -10.08 -8.93 -4.46
CA ALA A 255 -10.30 -7.96 -5.54
C ALA A 255 -9.34 -8.21 -6.73
N PHE A 256 -8.09 -8.58 -6.45
CA PHE A 256 -7.12 -9.02 -7.45
C PHE A 256 -7.60 -10.26 -8.22
N GLN A 257 -8.08 -11.29 -7.50
CA GLN A 257 -8.63 -12.49 -8.14
C GLN A 257 -9.82 -12.17 -9.05
N ASP A 258 -10.70 -11.26 -8.63
CA ASP A 258 -11.86 -10.84 -9.42
C ASP A 258 -11.45 -10.11 -10.72
N ILE A 259 -10.26 -9.52 -10.76
CA ILE A 259 -9.71 -8.90 -11.97
C ILE A 259 -9.13 -9.96 -12.91
N ILE A 260 -8.27 -10.84 -12.41
CA ILE A 260 -7.53 -11.79 -13.25
C ILE A 260 -8.38 -12.96 -13.76
N ASN A 261 -9.59 -13.17 -13.20
CA ASN A 261 -10.53 -14.22 -13.61
C ASN A 261 -11.63 -13.71 -14.58
N LYS A 262 -11.59 -12.45 -15.00
CA LYS A 262 -12.49 -11.87 -16.00
C LYS A 262 -12.02 -12.20 -17.42
#